data_a57f52fd0b989e5bdd95b6d773b14342
#
_entry.id   a57f52fd0b989e5bdd95b6d773b14342
#
_cell.length_a   1.000
_cell.length_b   1.000
_cell.length_c   1.000
_cell.angle_alpha   90.00
_cell.angle_beta   90.00
_cell.angle_gamma   90.00
#
_symmetry.space_group_name_H-M   'P 1'
#
loop_
_entity.id
_entity.type
_entity.pdbx_description
1 polymer ?
#
loop_
_entity_poly.entity_id
_entity_poly.type
_entity_poly.pdbx_seq_one_letter_code
_entity_poly.pdbx_strand_id
1 'polypeptide(L)'
;LESYVALFDAAAALTGEPGIALQYGEAVRMQEVSIVGLICEACERTADVGVELNRYAALVVDEDRGEPATLMRGAWQDGNVWIEMPDNALTRDFRMVEAEFARLVWNGRVMFANEPAFRAIRYPGEIHFRHPDPGYRTEYERVFQAPVVFESHWNAMQVDPEFLTLKQPPVNRYVFGILSERADALLKALQATTTTHGRVESALIPVLPRVDVGTDDAAA
;
A
#
# COMPACT_ATOMS: atom_id res chain seq x y z
N LEU A 1 9.10 -6.21 -7.44
CA LEU A 1 9.92 -5.54 -6.42
C LEU A 1 11.29 -5.13 -6.98
N GLU A 2 12.05 -6.04 -7.61
CA GLU A 2 13.38 -5.77 -8.17
C GLU A 2 13.42 -4.53 -9.06
N SER A 3 12.37 -4.29 -9.85
CA SER A 3 12.26 -3.11 -10.72
C SER A 3 12.15 -1.81 -9.91
N TYR A 4 11.47 -1.80 -8.77
CA TYR A 4 11.37 -0.63 -7.89
C TYR A 4 12.71 -0.35 -7.19
N VAL A 5 13.40 -1.40 -6.73
CA VAL A 5 14.72 -1.29 -6.11
C VAL A 5 15.71 -0.69 -7.11
N ALA A 6 15.77 -1.24 -8.33
CA ALA A 6 16.62 -0.72 -9.40
C ALA A 6 16.27 0.74 -9.77
N LEU A 7 15.00 1.12 -9.72
CA LEU A 7 14.57 2.50 -9.98
C LEU A 7 15.07 3.46 -8.88
N PHE A 8 14.97 3.07 -7.60
CA PHE A 8 15.51 3.88 -6.51
C PHE A 8 17.01 4.03 -6.58
N ASP A 9 17.76 2.95 -6.94
CA ASP A 9 19.22 3.01 -7.15
C ASP A 9 19.58 3.97 -8.27
N ALA A 10 18.90 3.88 -9.42
CA ALA A 10 19.13 4.75 -10.55
C ALA A 10 18.78 6.21 -10.24
N ALA A 11 17.65 6.44 -9.55
CA ALA A 11 17.22 7.78 -9.18
C ALA A 11 18.19 8.42 -8.18
N ALA A 12 18.63 7.70 -7.15
CA ALA A 12 19.63 8.18 -6.19
C ALA A 12 20.96 8.51 -6.87
N ALA A 13 21.41 7.67 -7.80
CA ALA A 13 22.65 7.91 -8.57
C ALA A 13 22.56 9.15 -9.48
N LEU A 14 21.39 9.40 -10.08
CA LEU A 14 21.19 10.52 -11.00
C LEU A 14 21.00 11.85 -10.26
N THR A 15 20.32 11.84 -9.11
CA THR A 15 20.00 13.06 -8.35
C THR A 15 21.05 13.41 -7.30
N GLY A 16 21.82 12.43 -6.87
CA GLY A 16 22.70 12.57 -5.70
C GLY A 16 21.97 12.52 -4.37
N GLU A 17 20.66 12.18 -4.36
CA GLU A 17 19.79 12.18 -3.20
C GLU A 17 19.60 10.76 -2.66
N PRO A 18 20.31 10.34 -1.59
CA PRO A 18 20.21 8.99 -1.06
C PRO A 18 18.82 8.70 -0.45
N GLY A 19 18.11 9.72 0.06
CA GLY A 19 16.76 9.63 0.63
C GLY A 19 15.63 9.69 -0.40
N ILE A 20 15.89 9.35 -1.65
CA ILE A 20 14.91 9.46 -2.75
C ILE A 20 13.62 8.68 -2.52
N ALA A 21 13.67 7.58 -1.74
CA ALA A 21 12.49 6.79 -1.41
C ALA A 21 11.51 7.58 -0.51
N LEU A 22 12.03 8.34 0.45
CA LEU A 22 11.22 9.24 1.29
C LEU A 22 10.56 10.33 0.44
N GLN A 23 11.31 10.95 -0.46
CA GLN A 23 10.81 11.98 -1.37
C GLN A 23 9.75 11.42 -2.33
N TYR A 24 9.96 10.20 -2.84
CA TYR A 24 8.96 9.51 -3.65
C TYR A 24 7.66 9.27 -2.87
N GLY A 25 7.77 8.84 -1.60
CA GLY A 25 6.59 8.66 -0.74
C GLY A 25 5.77 9.93 -0.57
N GLU A 26 6.42 11.08 -0.39
CA GLU A 26 5.75 12.39 -0.29
C GLU A 26 5.15 12.87 -1.62
N ALA A 27 5.78 12.53 -2.75
CA ALA A 27 5.35 13.02 -4.06
C ALA A 27 4.15 12.26 -4.62
N VAL A 28 3.94 11.00 -4.23
CA VAL A 28 2.95 10.11 -4.83
C VAL A 28 1.74 9.94 -3.92
N ARG A 29 0.57 10.30 -4.43
CA ARG A 29 -0.69 10.10 -3.70
C ARG A 29 -1.11 8.63 -3.75
N MET A 30 -1.76 8.16 -2.69
CA MET A 30 -2.23 6.78 -2.59
C MET A 30 -3.16 6.40 -3.76
N GLN A 31 -4.06 7.30 -4.17
CA GLN A 31 -4.98 7.13 -5.30
C GLN A 31 -4.28 7.00 -6.67
N GLU A 32 -3.04 7.49 -6.80
CA GLU A 32 -2.29 7.43 -8.06
C GLU A 32 -1.57 6.08 -8.23
N VAL A 33 -1.43 5.31 -7.15
CA VAL A 33 -0.71 4.04 -7.16
C VAL A 33 -1.57 2.90 -7.71
N SER A 34 -2.82 2.80 -7.27
CA SER A 34 -3.68 1.67 -7.62
C SER A 34 -5.16 1.94 -7.33
N ILE A 35 -6.03 1.05 -7.84
CA ILE A 35 -7.46 1.03 -7.48
C ILE A 35 -7.65 0.85 -5.96
N VAL A 36 -6.74 0.14 -5.28
CA VAL A 36 -6.78 -0.04 -3.82
C VAL A 36 -6.55 1.30 -3.12
N GLY A 37 -5.64 2.12 -3.62
CA GLY A 37 -5.44 3.48 -3.12
C GLY A 37 -6.69 4.37 -3.25
N LEU A 38 -7.42 4.26 -4.36
CA LEU A 38 -8.70 4.95 -4.54
C LEU A 38 -9.76 4.48 -3.54
N ILE A 39 -9.83 3.17 -3.24
CA ILE A 39 -10.72 2.61 -2.24
C ILE A 39 -10.35 3.13 -0.84
N CYS A 40 -9.06 3.14 -0.52
CA CYS A 40 -8.56 3.66 0.76
C CYS A 40 -8.94 5.13 0.98
N GLU A 41 -8.86 5.97 -0.04
CA GLU A 41 -9.30 7.37 0.04
C GLU A 41 -10.83 7.53 0.11
N ALA A 42 -11.57 6.53 -0.35
CA ALA A 42 -13.02 6.53 -0.30
C ALA A 42 -13.60 5.91 0.99
N CYS A 43 -12.76 5.45 1.92
CA CYS A 43 -13.17 4.96 3.23
C CYS A 43 -13.83 6.07 4.07
N GLU A 44 -14.76 5.70 4.95
CA GLU A 44 -15.42 6.68 5.81
C GLU A 44 -14.51 7.14 6.97
N ARG A 45 -13.69 6.23 7.51
CA ARG A 45 -12.78 6.48 8.65
C ARG A 45 -11.37 6.01 8.31
N THR A 46 -10.40 6.60 8.99
CA THR A 46 -8.99 6.18 8.86
C THR A 46 -8.76 4.73 9.28
N ALA A 47 -9.50 4.24 10.30
CA ALA A 47 -9.43 2.83 10.70
C ALA A 47 -9.82 1.85 9.59
N ASP A 48 -10.75 2.24 8.70
CA ASP A 48 -11.24 1.37 7.63
C ASP A 48 -10.18 1.18 6.52
N VAL A 49 -9.25 2.11 6.40
CA VAL A 49 -8.15 2.06 5.39
C VAL A 49 -7.33 0.78 5.53
N GLY A 50 -6.91 0.44 6.75
CA GLY A 50 -6.12 -0.77 6.99
C GLY A 50 -6.90 -2.06 6.67
N VAL A 51 -8.21 -2.06 6.89
CA VAL A 51 -9.09 -3.18 6.57
C VAL A 51 -9.18 -3.39 5.06
N GLU A 52 -9.46 -2.33 4.30
CA GLU A 52 -9.58 -2.42 2.85
C GLU A 52 -8.22 -2.68 2.19
N LEU A 53 -7.14 -2.11 2.70
CA LEU A 53 -5.79 -2.37 2.22
C LEU A 53 -5.43 -3.86 2.33
N ASN A 54 -5.71 -4.48 3.48
CA ASN A 54 -5.47 -5.92 3.68
C ASN A 54 -6.43 -6.78 2.86
N ARG A 55 -7.70 -6.37 2.71
CA ARG A 55 -8.67 -7.08 1.88
C ARG A 55 -8.20 -7.24 0.44
N TYR A 56 -7.57 -6.21 -0.09
CA TYR A 56 -7.08 -6.18 -1.48
C TYR A 56 -5.57 -6.32 -1.59
N ALA A 57 -4.90 -6.82 -0.55
CA ALA A 57 -3.44 -6.94 -0.50
C ALA A 57 -2.85 -7.69 -1.71
N ALA A 58 -3.51 -8.75 -2.16
CA ALA A 58 -3.08 -9.54 -3.32
C ALA A 58 -3.12 -8.78 -4.66
N LEU A 59 -3.84 -7.64 -4.75
CA LEU A 59 -3.77 -6.74 -5.91
C LEU A 59 -2.58 -5.78 -5.86
N VAL A 60 -1.90 -5.69 -4.72
CA VAL A 60 -0.76 -4.79 -4.49
C VAL A 60 0.55 -5.55 -4.43
N VAL A 61 0.54 -6.75 -3.85
CA VAL A 61 1.73 -7.56 -3.61
C VAL A 61 1.50 -8.98 -4.10
N ASP A 62 2.46 -9.48 -4.88
CA ASP A 62 2.53 -10.88 -5.25
C ASP A 62 3.33 -11.65 -4.20
N GLU A 63 2.69 -12.56 -3.50
CA GLU A 63 3.31 -13.42 -2.50
C GLU A 63 3.52 -14.83 -3.08
N ASP A 64 4.78 -15.24 -3.20
CA ASP A 64 5.18 -16.56 -3.71
C ASP A 64 4.66 -17.75 -2.89
N ARG A 65 4.11 -17.51 -1.69
CA ARG A 65 3.76 -18.56 -0.71
C ARG A 65 2.29 -18.95 -0.66
N GLY A 66 1.44 -18.33 -1.47
CA GLY A 66 0.00 -18.69 -1.53
C GLY A 66 -0.83 -18.26 -0.32
N GLU A 67 -0.25 -17.60 0.67
CA GLU A 67 -0.98 -16.97 1.77
C GLU A 67 -1.29 -15.50 1.44
N PRO A 68 -2.46 -14.98 1.85
CA PRO A 68 -2.78 -13.57 1.64
C PRO A 68 -1.75 -12.68 2.35
N ALA A 69 -1.16 -11.74 1.64
CA ALA A 69 -0.28 -10.74 2.22
C ALA A 69 -1.03 -9.91 3.27
N THR A 70 -0.38 -9.64 4.39
CA THR A 70 -0.83 -8.61 5.33
C THR A 70 0.04 -7.39 5.11
N LEU A 71 -0.55 -6.29 4.64
CA LEU A 71 0.18 -5.06 4.35
C LEU A 71 0.29 -4.15 5.58
N MET A 72 -0.72 -4.20 6.44
CA MET A 72 -0.80 -3.33 7.60
C MET A 72 -1.44 -4.07 8.77
N ARG A 73 -0.91 -3.92 9.97
CA ARG A 73 -1.44 -4.49 11.20
C ARG A 73 -1.52 -3.41 12.28
N GLY A 74 -2.65 -3.33 12.97
CA GLY A 74 -2.78 -2.51 14.17
C GLY A 74 -2.27 -3.27 15.39
N ALA A 75 -1.44 -2.62 16.21
CA ALA A 75 -1.01 -3.11 17.51
C ALA A 75 -1.32 -2.06 18.57
N TRP A 76 -1.79 -2.49 19.75
CA TRP A 76 -2.03 -1.60 20.88
C TRP A 76 -0.95 -1.82 21.92
N GLN A 77 -0.17 -0.78 22.20
CA GLN A 77 0.93 -0.85 23.16
C GLN A 77 1.05 0.48 23.92
N ASP A 78 1.16 0.40 25.25
CA ASP A 78 1.40 1.52 26.16
C ASP A 78 0.42 2.71 25.98
N GLY A 79 -0.87 2.38 25.72
CA GLY A 79 -1.92 3.39 25.52
C GLY A 79 -1.91 4.05 24.15
N ASN A 80 -1.05 3.62 23.24
CA ASN A 80 -0.95 4.12 21.88
C ASN A 80 -1.28 3.03 20.86
N VAL A 81 -1.69 3.44 19.68
CA VAL A 81 -1.85 2.56 18.53
C VAL A 81 -0.60 2.63 17.68
N TRP A 82 -0.13 1.46 17.28
CA TRP A 82 0.95 1.30 16.32
C TRP A 82 0.41 0.72 15.04
N ILE A 83 0.76 1.32 13.92
CA ILE A 83 0.51 0.79 12.59
C ILE A 83 1.80 0.09 12.16
N GLU A 84 1.79 -1.23 12.18
CA GLU A 84 2.91 -2.08 11.78
C GLU A 84 2.80 -2.42 10.29
N MET A 85 3.93 -2.39 9.59
CA MET A 85 4.13 -3.05 8.31
C MET A 85 4.84 -4.37 8.55
N PRO A 86 4.11 -5.51 8.54
CA PRO A 86 4.70 -6.81 8.79
C PRO A 86 5.59 -7.27 7.63
N ASP A 87 6.39 -8.29 7.87
CA ASP A 87 7.25 -8.87 6.84
C ASP A 87 6.43 -9.45 5.69
N ASN A 88 6.65 -8.92 4.52
CA ASN A 88 6.07 -9.37 3.25
C ASN A 88 7.02 -9.04 2.09
N ALA A 89 6.60 -9.30 0.86
CA ALA A 89 7.45 -9.05 -0.30
C ALA A 89 7.87 -7.57 -0.44
N LEU A 90 6.99 -6.60 -0.11
CA LEU A 90 7.31 -5.16 -0.20
C LEU A 90 8.33 -4.73 0.86
N THR A 91 8.23 -5.24 2.09
CA THR A 91 9.06 -4.81 3.21
C THR A 91 10.47 -5.41 3.21
N ARG A 92 10.80 -6.26 2.22
CA ARG A 92 12.16 -6.83 2.05
C ARG A 92 13.22 -5.77 1.74
N ASP A 93 12.85 -4.72 1.02
CA ASP A 93 13.72 -3.56 0.81
C ASP A 93 13.27 -2.42 1.72
N PHE A 94 14.18 -1.91 2.54
CA PHE A 94 13.85 -0.89 3.53
C PHE A 94 13.36 0.42 2.89
N ARG A 95 13.78 0.74 1.67
CA ARG A 95 13.33 1.94 0.94
C ARG A 95 11.85 1.89 0.58
N MET A 96 11.30 0.68 0.37
CA MET A 96 9.85 0.53 0.20
C MET A 96 9.10 0.87 1.49
N VAL A 97 9.63 0.48 2.65
CA VAL A 97 9.06 0.86 3.96
C VAL A 97 9.14 2.36 4.19
N GLU A 98 10.28 2.97 3.86
CA GLU A 98 10.46 4.42 3.91
C GLU A 98 9.42 5.14 3.06
N ALA A 99 9.28 4.73 1.80
CA ALA A 99 8.33 5.33 0.86
C ALA A 99 6.88 5.18 1.34
N GLU A 100 6.51 4.01 1.87
CA GLU A 100 5.15 3.79 2.37
C GLU A 100 4.85 4.62 3.62
N PHE A 101 5.75 4.69 4.60
CA PHE A 101 5.54 5.55 5.77
C PHE A 101 5.54 7.03 5.41
N ALA A 102 6.43 7.46 4.51
CA ALA A 102 6.42 8.84 4.01
C ALA A 102 5.09 9.19 3.33
N ARG A 103 4.57 8.26 2.52
CA ARG A 103 3.26 8.40 1.84
C ARG A 103 2.11 8.46 2.84
N LEU A 104 2.08 7.57 3.83
CA LEU A 104 1.03 7.58 4.87
C LEU A 104 1.03 8.89 5.65
N VAL A 105 2.21 9.36 6.06
CA VAL A 105 2.35 10.61 6.82
C VAL A 105 1.93 11.81 5.98
N TRP A 106 2.41 11.90 4.74
CA TRP A 106 2.06 12.99 3.84
C TRP A 106 0.56 13.02 3.52
N ASN A 107 0.00 11.88 3.10
CA ASN A 107 -1.43 11.81 2.77
C ASN A 107 -2.30 12.14 3.99
N GLY A 108 -1.98 11.64 5.18
CA GLY A 108 -2.70 11.98 6.40
C GLY A 108 -2.67 13.49 6.69
N ARG A 109 -1.50 14.12 6.59
CA ARG A 109 -1.36 15.57 6.79
C ARG A 109 -2.14 16.40 5.78
N VAL A 110 -2.10 16.01 4.50
CA VAL A 110 -2.83 16.71 3.44
C VAL A 110 -4.34 16.52 3.60
N MET A 111 -4.78 15.29 3.85
CA MET A 111 -6.19 14.93 3.99
C MET A 111 -6.85 15.67 5.16
N PHE A 112 -6.18 15.74 6.30
CA PHE A 112 -6.72 16.32 7.53
C PHE A 112 -6.18 17.71 7.86
N ALA A 113 -5.55 18.41 6.91
CA ALA A 113 -4.95 19.73 7.13
C ALA A 113 -5.91 20.76 7.76
N ASN A 114 -7.20 20.68 7.43
CA ASN A 114 -8.24 21.57 7.91
C ASN A 114 -9.08 21.00 9.05
N GLU A 115 -8.81 19.76 9.49
CA GLU A 115 -9.56 19.11 10.55
C GLU A 115 -9.03 19.56 11.93
N PRO A 116 -9.86 20.22 12.76
CA PRO A 116 -9.44 20.71 14.07
C PRO A 116 -8.98 19.60 15.01
N ALA A 117 -9.63 18.43 14.96
CA ALA A 117 -9.25 17.27 15.77
C ALA A 117 -7.86 16.77 15.40
N PHE A 118 -7.51 16.76 14.12
CA PHE A 118 -6.18 16.37 13.66
C PHE A 118 -5.07 17.30 14.14
N ARG A 119 -5.37 18.59 14.26
CA ARG A 119 -4.39 19.59 14.78
C ARG A 119 -4.11 19.42 16.27
N ALA A 120 -4.98 18.76 17.01
CA ALA A 120 -4.84 18.53 18.44
C ALA A 120 -4.00 17.29 18.77
N ILE A 121 -3.80 16.39 17.81
CA ILE A 121 -3.06 15.15 17.99
C ILE A 121 -1.66 15.23 17.39
N ARG A 122 -0.73 14.40 17.90
CA ARG A 122 0.58 14.22 17.29
C ARG A 122 0.48 13.15 16.19
N TYR A 123 0.85 13.54 14.97
CA TYR A 123 0.84 12.62 13.82
C TYR A 123 2.06 12.83 12.91
N PRO A 124 2.90 11.80 12.73
CA PRO A 124 2.96 10.60 13.58
C PRO A 124 3.50 10.92 14.98
N GLY A 125 3.31 10.00 15.94
CA GLY A 125 3.88 10.10 17.27
C GLY A 125 5.37 9.78 17.28
N GLU A 126 5.72 8.60 16.74
CA GLU A 126 7.07 8.05 16.61
C GLU A 126 7.09 7.03 15.47
N ILE A 127 8.25 6.82 14.84
CA ILE A 127 8.42 5.84 13.77
C ILE A 127 9.61 4.93 14.06
N HIS A 128 9.42 3.64 13.90
CA HIS A 128 10.41 2.60 14.07
C HIS A 128 10.72 1.93 12.74
N PHE A 129 12.01 1.77 12.44
CA PHE A 129 12.52 1.04 11.31
C PHE A 129 13.43 -0.10 11.78
N ARG A 130 13.33 -1.25 11.12
CA ARG A 130 14.21 -2.41 11.39
C ARG A 130 15.62 -2.21 10.88
N HIS A 131 15.77 -1.48 9.79
CA HIS A 131 17.09 -1.24 9.20
C HIS A 131 17.94 -0.28 10.06
N PRO A 132 19.26 -0.34 9.95
CA PRO A 132 20.16 0.63 10.57
C PRO A 132 19.98 2.01 9.94
N ASP A 133 20.49 3.05 10.63
CA ASP A 133 20.49 4.42 10.10
C ASP A 133 21.25 4.46 8.77
N PRO A 134 20.60 4.83 7.66
CA PRO A 134 21.24 4.83 6.34
C PRO A 134 22.10 6.08 6.07
N GLY A 135 22.23 6.98 7.06
CA GLY A 135 23.12 8.14 6.97
C GLY A 135 22.49 9.43 6.45
N TYR A 136 21.19 9.45 6.17
CA TYR A 136 20.44 10.66 5.75
C TYR A 136 19.33 11.05 6.74
N ARG A 137 19.67 11.04 8.03
CA ARG A 137 18.75 11.33 9.16
C ARG A 137 17.99 12.65 8.99
N THR A 138 18.62 13.68 8.42
CA THR A 138 17.98 14.98 8.17
C THR A 138 16.74 14.86 7.28
N GLU A 139 16.74 13.93 6.31
CA GLU A 139 15.54 13.68 5.47
C GLU A 139 14.41 13.07 6.29
N TYR A 140 14.70 12.12 7.18
CA TYR A 140 13.69 11.57 8.07
C TYR A 140 13.07 12.62 8.97
N GLU A 141 13.90 13.51 9.55
CA GLU A 141 13.44 14.62 10.39
C GLU A 141 12.54 15.57 9.61
N ARG A 142 12.92 15.89 8.37
CA ARG A 142 12.14 16.74 7.46
C ARG A 142 10.78 16.13 7.13
N VAL A 143 10.78 14.85 6.72
CA VAL A 143 9.58 14.15 6.24
C VAL A 143 8.63 13.83 7.39
N PHE A 144 9.14 13.20 8.43
CA PHE A 144 8.28 12.68 9.49
C PHE A 144 7.95 13.69 10.57
N GLN A 145 8.85 14.64 10.86
CA GLN A 145 8.68 15.64 11.93
C GLN A 145 8.34 14.99 13.28
N ALA A 146 8.89 13.81 13.53
CA ALA A 146 8.67 12.96 14.69
C ALA A 146 9.95 12.19 15.01
N PRO A 147 10.11 11.68 16.25
CA PRO A 147 11.21 10.79 16.58
C PRO A 147 11.27 9.57 15.67
N VAL A 148 12.49 9.20 15.25
CA VAL A 148 12.75 8.02 14.42
C VAL A 148 13.75 7.13 15.13
N VAL A 149 13.37 5.85 15.29
CA VAL A 149 14.17 4.80 15.91
C VAL A 149 14.57 3.79 14.85
N PHE A 150 15.88 3.59 14.67
CA PHE A 150 16.45 2.58 13.79
C PHE A 150 16.81 1.31 14.58
N GLU A 151 17.11 0.23 13.86
CA GLU A 151 17.44 -1.08 14.43
C GLU A 151 16.37 -1.60 15.41
N SER A 152 15.11 -1.25 15.15
CA SER A 152 13.97 -1.71 15.93
C SER A 152 13.59 -3.15 15.57
N HIS A 153 12.82 -3.80 16.42
CA HIS A 153 12.30 -5.15 16.15
C HIS A 153 11.19 -5.19 15.10
N TRP A 154 10.64 -4.04 14.73
CA TRP A 154 9.53 -3.91 13.79
C TRP A 154 9.63 -2.66 12.93
N ASN A 155 8.88 -2.63 11.83
CA ASN A 155 8.60 -1.42 11.07
C ASN A 155 7.22 -0.91 11.50
N ALA A 156 7.17 0.14 12.30
CA ALA A 156 5.91 0.61 12.87
C ALA A 156 5.87 2.12 13.05
N MET A 157 4.68 2.67 12.93
CA MET A 157 4.38 4.09 13.14
C MET A 157 3.37 4.23 14.27
N GLN A 158 3.72 4.99 15.30
CA GLN A 158 2.82 5.33 16.39
C GLN A 158 1.83 6.40 15.93
N VAL A 159 0.56 6.18 16.23
CA VAL A 159 -0.51 7.15 15.98
C VAL A 159 -1.36 7.33 17.24
N ASP A 160 -1.88 8.53 17.40
CA ASP A 160 -2.87 8.79 18.44
C ASP A 160 -4.14 7.97 18.15
N PRO A 161 -4.76 7.31 19.16
CA PRO A 161 -6.02 6.58 18.95
C PRO A 161 -7.13 7.42 18.30
N GLU A 162 -7.17 8.71 18.56
CA GLU A 162 -8.15 9.62 17.96
C GLU A 162 -7.99 9.71 16.43
N PHE A 163 -6.76 9.53 15.90
CA PHE A 163 -6.51 9.49 14.46
C PHE A 163 -7.39 8.44 13.76
N LEU A 164 -7.54 7.26 14.36
CA LEU A 164 -8.33 6.17 13.78
C LEU A 164 -9.83 6.48 13.69
N THR A 165 -10.30 7.43 14.49
CA THR A 165 -11.72 7.84 14.52
C THR A 165 -12.04 8.98 13.57
N LEU A 166 -11.00 9.63 13.00
CA LEU A 166 -11.19 10.74 12.07
C LEU A 166 -11.97 10.27 10.84
N LYS A 167 -12.95 11.08 10.48
CA LYS A 167 -13.71 10.89 9.25
C LYS A 167 -12.94 11.48 8.10
N GLN A 168 -12.78 10.69 7.06
CA GLN A 168 -12.22 11.19 5.81
C GLN A 168 -13.18 12.17 5.12
N PRO A 169 -12.67 13.05 4.25
CA PRO A 169 -13.53 13.90 3.43
C PRO A 169 -14.59 13.05 2.72
N PRO A 170 -15.86 13.50 2.70
CA PRO A 170 -16.94 12.69 2.18
C PRO A 170 -16.73 12.36 0.71
N VAL A 171 -16.57 11.09 0.41
CA VAL A 171 -16.59 10.54 -0.95
C VAL A 171 -17.98 9.96 -1.21
N ASN A 172 -18.46 10.09 -2.44
CA ASN A 172 -19.75 9.53 -2.82
C ASN A 172 -19.72 7.99 -2.63
N ARG A 173 -20.60 7.46 -1.77
CA ARG A 173 -20.73 6.00 -1.51
C ARG A 173 -20.94 5.17 -2.77
N TYR A 174 -21.55 5.75 -3.79
CA TYR A 174 -21.71 5.11 -5.08
C TYR A 174 -20.35 4.86 -5.76
N VAL A 175 -19.45 5.84 -5.68
CA VAL A 175 -18.07 5.69 -6.21
C VAL A 175 -17.33 4.59 -5.46
N PHE A 176 -17.41 4.57 -4.13
CA PHE A 176 -16.82 3.49 -3.32
C PHE A 176 -17.35 2.12 -3.74
N GLY A 177 -18.67 1.99 -3.94
CA GLY A 177 -19.29 0.73 -4.39
C GLY A 177 -18.75 0.26 -5.74
N ILE A 178 -18.66 1.14 -6.74
CA ILE A 178 -18.10 0.82 -8.07
C ILE A 178 -16.64 0.37 -7.98
N LEU A 179 -15.83 1.08 -7.21
CA LEU A 179 -14.41 0.74 -7.02
C LEU A 179 -14.25 -0.62 -6.34
N SER A 180 -15.03 -0.89 -5.30
CA SER A 180 -15.01 -2.16 -4.59
C SER A 180 -15.48 -3.33 -5.48
N GLU A 181 -16.56 -3.18 -6.22
CA GLU A 181 -17.01 -4.18 -7.20
C GLU A 181 -15.92 -4.48 -8.25
N ARG A 182 -15.24 -3.45 -8.73
CA ARG A 182 -14.15 -3.61 -9.70
C ARG A 182 -12.94 -4.32 -9.08
N ALA A 183 -12.56 -3.96 -7.86
CA ALA A 183 -11.46 -4.60 -7.15
C ALA A 183 -11.78 -6.06 -6.81
N ASP A 184 -13.01 -6.37 -6.38
CA ASP A 184 -13.46 -7.73 -6.14
C ASP A 184 -13.40 -8.59 -7.43
N ALA A 185 -13.78 -8.02 -8.56
CA ALA A 185 -13.68 -8.71 -9.85
C ALA A 185 -12.22 -8.98 -10.24
N LEU A 186 -11.31 -8.03 -10.02
CA LEU A 186 -9.87 -8.19 -10.26
C LEU A 186 -9.27 -9.24 -9.32
N LEU A 187 -9.61 -9.20 -8.03
CA LEU A 187 -9.14 -10.17 -7.04
C LEU A 187 -9.60 -11.59 -7.41
N LYS A 188 -10.85 -11.74 -7.80
CA LYS A 188 -11.39 -13.03 -8.25
C LYS A 188 -10.68 -13.54 -9.51
N ALA A 189 -10.41 -12.66 -10.48
CA ALA A 189 -9.66 -13.02 -11.68
C ALA A 189 -8.23 -13.46 -11.33
N LEU A 190 -7.54 -12.74 -10.45
CA LEU A 190 -6.20 -13.08 -9.98
C LEU A 190 -6.19 -14.46 -9.30
N GLN A 191 -7.13 -14.71 -8.38
CA GLN A 191 -7.27 -16.01 -7.70
C GLN A 191 -7.55 -17.16 -8.66
N ALA A 192 -8.31 -16.93 -9.73
CA ALA A 192 -8.56 -17.93 -10.76
C ALA A 192 -7.27 -18.30 -11.51
N THR A 193 -6.37 -17.34 -11.78
CA THR A 193 -5.10 -17.60 -12.47
C THR A 193 -4.04 -18.24 -11.58
N THR A 194 -4.11 -18.08 -10.27
CA THR A 194 -3.14 -18.67 -9.31
C THR A 194 -3.42 -20.15 -9.03
N THR A 195 -4.60 -20.66 -9.37
CA THR A 195 -4.88 -22.11 -9.29
C THR A 195 -4.10 -22.88 -10.36
N THR A 196 -3.77 -24.15 -10.09
CA THR A 196 -3.09 -25.02 -11.08
C THR A 196 -3.84 -25.08 -12.40
N HIS A 197 -5.17 -25.13 -12.35
CA HIS A 197 -6.04 -25.11 -13.53
C HIS A 197 -5.92 -23.79 -14.31
N GLY A 198 -6.03 -22.65 -13.63
CA GLY A 198 -5.92 -21.33 -14.26
C GLY A 198 -4.52 -21.05 -14.85
N ARG A 199 -3.45 -21.57 -14.22
CA ARG A 199 -2.09 -21.49 -14.77
C ARG A 199 -1.95 -22.29 -16.06
N VAL A 200 -2.56 -23.48 -16.11
CA VAL A 200 -2.58 -24.32 -17.32
C VAL A 200 -3.40 -23.64 -18.42
N GLU A 201 -4.60 -23.13 -18.11
CA GLU A 201 -5.41 -22.39 -19.09
C GLU A 201 -4.69 -21.16 -19.62
N SER A 202 -4.11 -20.33 -18.76
CA SER A 202 -3.37 -19.12 -19.16
C SER A 202 -2.15 -19.43 -20.03
N ALA A 203 -1.51 -20.58 -19.82
CA ALA A 203 -0.39 -21.03 -20.63
C ALA A 203 -0.85 -21.63 -21.99
N LEU A 204 -2.03 -22.24 -22.06
CA LEU A 204 -2.54 -22.90 -23.26
C LEU A 204 -3.31 -21.95 -24.19
N ILE A 205 -4.06 -20.98 -23.66
CA ILE A 205 -4.88 -20.05 -24.48
C ILE A 205 -4.07 -19.37 -25.60
N PRO A 206 -2.84 -18.86 -25.38
CA PRO A 206 -2.05 -18.24 -26.45
C PRO A 206 -1.53 -19.22 -27.51
N VAL A 207 -1.50 -20.52 -27.19
CA VAL A 207 -0.90 -21.58 -28.01
C VAL A 207 -1.96 -22.37 -28.75
N LEU A 208 -3.23 -22.32 -28.28
CA LEU A 208 -4.35 -23.00 -28.98
C LEU A 208 -4.66 -22.27 -30.29
N PRO A 209 -4.68 -22.98 -31.44
CA PRO A 209 -5.14 -22.39 -32.68
C PRO A 209 -6.58 -21.93 -32.50
N ARG A 210 -6.87 -20.69 -32.94
CA ARG A 210 -8.24 -20.19 -33.00
C ARG A 210 -9.03 -21.11 -33.95
N VAL A 211 -9.78 -22.05 -33.40
CA VAL A 211 -10.76 -22.79 -34.16
C VAL A 211 -11.93 -21.85 -34.40
N ASP A 212 -12.00 -21.30 -35.61
CA ASP A 212 -13.23 -20.66 -36.09
C ASP A 212 -14.32 -21.76 -36.08
N VAL A 213 -15.15 -21.74 -35.06
CA VAL A 213 -16.38 -22.54 -35.08
C VAL A 213 -17.35 -21.75 -35.98
N GLY A 214 -17.24 -22.01 -37.29
CA GLY A 214 -18.21 -21.54 -38.25
C GLY A 214 -19.56 -22.12 -37.90
N THR A 215 -20.55 -21.25 -37.70
CA THR A 215 -21.97 -21.59 -37.41
C THR A 215 -22.72 -22.09 -38.62
N ASP A 216 -22.08 -22.72 -39.63
CA ASP A 216 -22.70 -23.08 -40.92
C ASP A 216 -23.01 -24.57 -41.09
N ASP A 217 -23.03 -25.41 -40.04
CA ASP A 217 -23.43 -26.81 -40.17
C ASP A 217 -24.63 -27.22 -39.28
N ALA A 218 -25.64 -26.39 -39.19
CA ALA A 218 -26.90 -26.74 -38.50
C ALA A 218 -28.12 -26.58 -39.43
N ALA A 219 -28.00 -26.98 -40.73
CA ALA A 219 -29.14 -27.10 -41.61
C ALA A 219 -28.89 -28.18 -42.71
N ALA A 220 -29.05 -29.46 -42.35
CA ALA A 220 -29.32 -30.53 -43.27
C ALA A 220 -30.06 -31.67 -42.57
#